data_6e019154933772d612dd9806f6a382d9
#
_entry.id   6e019154933772d612dd9806f6a382d9
#
_cell.length_a   1.000
_cell.length_b   1.000
_cell.length_c   1.000
_cell.angle_alpha   90.00
_cell.angle_beta   90.00
_cell.angle_gamma   90.00
#
_symmetry.space_group_name_H-M   'P 1'
#
loop_
_entity.id
_entity.type
_entity.pdbx_description
1 polymer ?
#
loop_
_entity_poly.entity_id
_entity_poly.type
_entity_poly.pdbx_seq_one_letter_code
_entity_poly.pdbx_strand_id
1 'polypeptide(L)'
;MSSVSIYWSKTKGLVVIPTSAVTEAGFGMDIEPVAVLPIGDRSGIADAIRQAAIRPVDVIPTPARDKFPKPVVLKPGKVRSWSQFHWNYSCAFIDNEKDGSLRFEIWEKCADGSYQPDSETPARNFSMLDEAVEAAIDEMEKPE
;
A
#
# COMPACT_ATOMS: atom_id res chain seq x y z
N MET A 1 7.94 -12.28 -5.52
CA MET A 1 7.65 -11.21 -4.56
C MET A 1 6.24 -10.67 -4.76
N SER A 2 5.63 -10.24 -3.69
CA SER A 2 4.30 -9.61 -3.74
C SER A 2 4.40 -8.12 -3.99
N SER A 3 3.37 -7.54 -4.60
CA SER A 3 3.19 -6.10 -4.63
C SER A 3 2.92 -5.58 -3.22
N VAL A 4 3.25 -4.33 -2.95
CA VAL A 4 3.05 -3.73 -1.62
C VAL A 4 2.26 -2.45 -1.77
N SER A 5 1.14 -2.37 -1.06
CA SER A 5 0.39 -1.13 -0.89
C SER A 5 0.83 -0.48 0.42
N ILE A 6 1.12 0.81 0.38
CA ILE A 6 1.63 1.54 1.53
C ILE A 6 0.71 2.74 1.74
N TYR A 7 0.11 2.82 2.91
CA TYR A 7 -0.76 3.93 3.28
C TYR A 7 -0.17 4.68 4.47
N TRP A 8 -0.24 5.99 4.46
CA TRP A 8 0.23 6.80 5.59
C TRP A 8 -0.67 8.00 5.83
N SER A 9 -0.75 8.39 7.09
CA SER A 9 -1.54 9.54 7.53
C SER A 9 -0.74 10.37 8.50
N LYS A 10 -0.45 11.60 8.15
CA LYS A 10 0.21 12.53 9.07
C LYS A 10 -0.72 12.94 10.20
N THR A 11 -2.02 13.06 9.92
CA THR A 11 -3.03 13.38 10.93
C THR A 11 -3.14 12.29 11.99
N LYS A 12 -3.17 11.01 11.57
CA LYS A 12 -3.22 9.88 12.49
C LYS A 12 -1.85 9.50 13.03
N GLY A 13 -0.77 9.94 12.37
CA GLY A 13 0.59 9.57 12.75
C GLY A 13 0.94 8.11 12.49
N LEU A 14 0.29 7.47 11.54
CA LEU A 14 0.40 6.03 11.30
C LEU A 14 0.78 5.71 9.86
N VAL A 15 1.49 4.60 9.71
CA VAL A 15 1.72 3.92 8.42
C VAL A 15 1.04 2.56 8.51
N VAL A 16 0.27 2.22 7.49
CA VAL A 16 -0.50 0.98 7.42
C VAL A 16 -0.09 0.21 6.17
N ILE A 17 0.39 -1.01 6.36
CA ILE A 17 0.89 -1.86 5.27
C ILE A 17 0.19 -3.21 5.34
N PRO A 18 -0.85 -3.44 4.50
CA PRO A 18 -1.53 -4.73 4.46
C PRO A 18 -0.71 -5.77 3.70
N THR A 19 -1.08 -7.01 3.82
CA THR A 19 -0.62 -8.08 2.94
C THR A 19 -1.40 -8.00 1.63
N SER A 20 -0.73 -8.20 0.50
CA SER A 20 -1.38 -8.22 -0.81
C SER A 20 -1.65 -9.64 -1.25
N ALA A 21 -2.82 -9.88 -1.83
CA ALA A 21 -3.19 -11.14 -2.45
C ALA A 21 -3.79 -10.88 -3.82
N VAL A 22 -3.86 -11.91 -4.65
CA VAL A 22 -4.49 -11.86 -5.96
C VAL A 22 -5.70 -12.80 -5.93
N THR A 23 -6.83 -12.34 -6.41
CA THR A 23 -8.02 -13.19 -6.50
C THR A 23 -7.93 -14.13 -7.70
N GLU A 24 -8.74 -15.19 -7.69
CA GLU A 24 -8.83 -16.10 -8.84
C GLU A 24 -9.26 -15.37 -10.11
N ALA A 25 -10.01 -14.29 -9.99
CA ALA A 25 -10.40 -13.42 -11.11
C ALA A 25 -9.25 -12.51 -11.59
N GLY A 26 -8.13 -12.43 -10.86
CA GLY A 26 -6.91 -11.74 -11.29
C GLY A 26 -6.73 -10.32 -10.78
N PHE A 27 -7.57 -9.82 -9.87
CA PHE A 27 -7.36 -8.50 -9.27
C PHE A 27 -6.74 -8.60 -7.88
N GLY A 28 -6.03 -7.53 -7.48
CA GLY A 28 -5.39 -7.46 -6.17
C GLY A 28 -6.37 -7.13 -5.05
N MET A 29 -6.11 -7.69 -3.87
CA MET A 29 -6.83 -7.35 -2.64
C MET A 29 -5.87 -7.23 -1.48
N ASP A 30 -6.15 -6.28 -0.59
CA ASP A 30 -5.46 -6.18 0.69
C ASP A 30 -6.07 -7.18 1.67
N ILE A 31 -5.23 -7.96 2.34
CA ILE A 31 -5.65 -8.96 3.32
C ILE A 31 -4.82 -8.84 4.61
N GLU A 32 -5.24 -9.53 5.65
CA GLU A 32 -4.44 -9.66 6.87
C GLU A 32 -3.24 -10.60 6.64
N PRO A 33 -2.15 -10.45 7.38
CA PRO A 33 -1.96 -9.46 8.45
C PRO A 33 -1.66 -8.06 7.91
N VAL A 34 -1.99 -7.05 8.74
CA VAL A 34 -1.74 -5.64 8.44
C VAL A 34 -0.73 -5.11 9.45
N ALA A 35 0.38 -4.57 8.95
CA ALA A 35 1.38 -3.93 9.80
C ALA A 35 0.98 -2.47 10.04
N VAL A 36 1.12 -2.02 11.28
CA VAL A 36 0.85 -0.63 11.66
C VAL A 36 2.06 -0.11 12.42
N LEU A 37 2.56 1.04 12.02
CA LEU A 37 3.76 1.63 12.61
C LEU A 37 3.57 3.13 12.78
N PRO A 38 4.23 3.73 13.80
CA PRO A 38 4.30 5.18 13.88
C PRO A 38 5.01 5.74 12.64
N ILE A 39 4.52 6.87 12.13
CA ILE A 39 5.04 7.45 10.89
C ILE A 39 6.52 7.85 10.97
N GLY A 40 7.04 8.09 12.17
CA GLY A 40 8.45 8.43 12.38
C GLY A 40 9.39 7.23 12.54
N ASP A 41 8.86 6.02 12.56
CA ASP A 41 9.65 4.80 12.77
C ASP A 41 10.21 4.27 11.45
N ARG A 42 11.26 4.91 10.94
CA ARG A 42 11.85 4.55 9.64
C ARG A 42 12.27 3.08 9.56
N SER A 43 12.92 2.60 10.60
CA SER A 43 13.41 1.21 10.65
C SER A 43 12.25 0.21 10.63
N GLY A 44 11.24 0.43 11.47
CA GLY A 44 10.06 -0.43 11.50
C GLY A 44 9.26 -0.41 10.20
N ILE A 45 9.13 0.78 9.60
CA ILE A 45 8.45 0.92 8.30
C ILE A 45 9.22 0.16 7.22
N ALA A 46 10.54 0.33 7.15
CA ALA A 46 11.36 -0.37 6.19
C ALA A 46 11.23 -1.88 6.31
N ASP A 47 11.29 -2.40 7.53
CA ASP A 47 11.12 -3.84 7.78
C ASP A 47 9.74 -4.33 7.37
N ALA A 48 8.70 -3.58 7.67
CA ALA A 48 7.33 -3.95 7.32
C ALA A 48 7.14 -4.01 5.81
N ILE A 49 7.69 -3.05 5.07
CA ILE A 49 7.63 -3.04 3.60
C ILE A 49 8.37 -4.25 3.04
N ARG A 50 9.57 -4.54 3.53
CA ARG A 50 10.35 -5.71 3.10
C ARG A 50 9.61 -7.01 3.38
N GLN A 51 9.04 -7.16 4.57
CA GLN A 51 8.29 -8.36 4.93
C GLN A 51 7.07 -8.55 4.01
N ALA A 52 6.35 -7.49 3.69
CA ALA A 52 5.23 -7.56 2.77
C ALA A 52 5.69 -7.94 1.35
N ALA A 53 6.81 -7.39 0.89
CA ALA A 53 7.33 -7.62 -0.46
C ALA A 53 7.85 -9.03 -0.67
N ILE A 54 8.53 -9.63 0.31
CA ILE A 54 9.14 -10.96 0.16
C ILE A 54 8.14 -12.11 0.28
N ARG A 55 6.92 -11.84 0.72
CA ARG A 55 5.91 -12.89 0.83
C ARG A 55 5.59 -13.48 -0.55
N PRO A 56 5.36 -14.80 -0.64
CA PRO A 56 4.84 -15.39 -1.87
C PRO A 56 3.48 -14.79 -2.19
N VAL A 57 3.16 -14.71 -3.48
CA VAL A 57 1.85 -14.23 -3.92
C VAL A 57 0.80 -15.27 -3.56
N ASP A 58 -0.17 -14.90 -2.72
CA ASP A 58 -1.32 -15.75 -2.39
C ASP A 58 -2.42 -15.54 -3.41
N VAL A 59 -2.99 -16.64 -3.91
CA VAL A 59 -4.19 -16.61 -4.73
C VAL A 59 -5.36 -17.00 -3.84
N ILE A 60 -6.34 -16.11 -3.73
CA ILE A 60 -7.50 -16.31 -2.86
C ILE A 60 -8.78 -16.40 -3.69
N PRO A 61 -9.86 -17.02 -3.14
CA PRO A 61 -11.15 -17.01 -3.83
C PRO A 61 -11.64 -15.60 -4.08
N THR A 62 -12.22 -15.37 -5.26
CA THR A 62 -12.83 -14.08 -5.58
C THR A 62 -14.12 -13.93 -4.78
N PRO A 63 -14.27 -12.88 -3.96
CA PRO A 63 -15.52 -12.65 -3.24
C PRO A 63 -16.69 -12.45 -4.21
N ALA A 64 -17.88 -12.94 -3.85
CA ALA A 64 -19.09 -12.64 -4.59
C ALA A 64 -19.34 -11.12 -4.57
N ARG A 65 -19.97 -10.59 -5.63
CA ARG A 65 -20.14 -9.15 -5.84
C ARG A 65 -20.81 -8.44 -4.67
N ASP A 66 -21.71 -9.11 -3.97
CA ASP A 66 -22.44 -8.59 -2.81
C ASP A 66 -21.83 -8.99 -1.47
N LYS A 67 -20.70 -9.70 -1.48
CA LYS A 67 -20.05 -10.26 -0.29
C LYS A 67 -18.58 -9.82 -0.14
N PHE A 68 -18.23 -8.67 -0.69
CA PHE A 68 -16.89 -8.14 -0.45
C PHE A 68 -16.72 -7.84 1.04
N PRO A 69 -15.63 -8.29 1.67
CA PRO A 69 -15.37 -7.99 3.07
C PRO A 69 -15.09 -6.51 3.26
N LYS A 70 -15.26 -6.03 4.47
CA LYS A 70 -14.81 -4.69 4.82
C LYS A 70 -13.30 -4.60 4.59
N PRO A 71 -12.79 -3.46 4.09
CA PRO A 71 -11.35 -3.29 3.91
C PRO A 71 -10.59 -3.55 5.21
N VAL A 72 -9.57 -4.40 5.13
CA VAL A 72 -8.79 -4.82 6.32
C VAL A 72 -7.99 -3.68 6.95
N VAL A 73 -7.80 -2.57 6.23
CA VAL A 73 -7.04 -1.42 6.70
C VAL A 73 -7.83 -0.47 7.61
N LEU A 74 -9.16 -0.60 7.68
CA LEU A 74 -10.01 0.35 8.42
C LEU A 74 -9.69 0.33 9.91
N LYS A 75 -9.75 -0.83 10.55
CA LYS A 75 -9.50 -0.96 11.97
C LYS A 75 -8.04 -0.62 12.34
N PRO A 76 -7.03 -1.17 11.68
CA PRO A 76 -5.65 -0.76 11.93
C PRO A 76 -5.42 0.72 11.68
N GLY A 77 -6.06 1.31 10.69
CA GLY A 77 -5.98 2.74 10.39
C GLY A 77 -6.79 3.63 11.32
N LYS A 78 -7.50 3.05 12.29
CA LYS A 78 -8.30 3.75 13.29
C LYS A 78 -9.39 4.63 12.68
N VAL A 79 -10.06 4.12 11.67
CA VAL A 79 -11.21 4.74 11.01
C VAL A 79 -12.34 3.72 10.91
N ARG A 80 -13.56 4.20 10.67
CA ARG A 80 -14.77 3.37 10.63
C ARG A 80 -15.27 3.06 9.24
N SER A 81 -14.86 3.86 8.24
CA SER A 81 -15.36 3.72 6.89
C SER A 81 -14.24 3.94 5.88
N TRP A 82 -14.44 3.43 4.66
CA TRP A 82 -13.52 3.67 3.56
C TRP A 82 -13.38 5.16 3.25
N SER A 83 -14.48 5.92 3.32
CA SER A 83 -14.44 7.36 3.10
C SER A 83 -13.49 8.05 4.09
N GLN A 84 -13.56 7.69 5.37
CA GLN A 84 -12.63 8.23 6.37
C GLN A 84 -11.19 7.81 6.09
N PHE A 85 -10.97 6.56 5.71
CA PHE A 85 -9.64 6.07 5.36
C PHE A 85 -9.07 6.85 4.18
N HIS A 86 -9.84 6.95 3.12
CA HIS A 86 -9.43 7.64 1.90
C HIS A 86 -9.05 9.10 2.16
N TRP A 87 -9.81 9.82 2.99
CA TRP A 87 -9.52 11.21 3.32
C TRP A 87 -8.29 11.38 4.21
N ASN A 88 -7.98 10.41 5.07
CA ASN A 88 -6.89 10.50 6.04
C ASN A 88 -5.57 9.93 5.53
N TYR A 89 -5.59 9.03 4.56
CA TYR A 89 -4.40 8.29 4.15
C TYR A 89 -3.98 8.59 2.72
N SER A 90 -2.69 8.86 2.55
CA SER A 90 -2.03 8.86 1.24
C SER A 90 -1.65 7.44 0.87
N CYS A 91 -1.39 7.18 -0.40
CA CYS A 91 -1.11 5.84 -0.89
C CYS A 91 0.07 5.84 -1.86
N ALA A 92 0.93 4.84 -1.72
CA ALA A 92 1.97 4.52 -2.68
C ALA A 92 1.97 3.01 -2.92
N PHE A 93 2.58 2.60 -4.01
CA PHE A 93 2.56 1.23 -4.46
C PHE A 93 3.94 0.81 -4.96
N ILE A 94 4.40 -0.37 -4.55
CA ILE A 94 5.61 -0.99 -5.09
C ILE A 94 5.18 -2.26 -5.79
N ASP A 95 5.50 -2.38 -7.07
CA ASP A 95 5.13 -3.54 -7.88
C ASP A 95 6.35 -4.11 -8.59
N ASN A 96 6.24 -5.37 -8.99
CA ASN A 96 7.28 -6.07 -9.72
C ASN A 96 7.09 -5.87 -11.22
N GLU A 97 8.17 -5.50 -11.91
CA GLU A 97 8.20 -5.44 -13.36
C GLU A 97 8.66 -6.78 -13.94
N LYS A 98 8.36 -7.01 -15.21
CA LYS A 98 8.73 -8.23 -15.92
C LYS A 98 10.24 -8.44 -16.02
N ASP A 99 11.00 -7.35 -16.03
CA ASP A 99 12.47 -7.40 -16.11
C ASP A 99 13.14 -7.60 -14.74
N GLY A 100 12.35 -7.78 -13.67
CA GLY A 100 12.86 -7.96 -12.32
C GLY A 100 13.09 -6.66 -11.56
N SER A 101 12.92 -5.50 -12.19
CA SER A 101 12.98 -4.22 -11.50
C SER A 101 11.70 -4.00 -10.67
N LEU A 102 11.75 -2.98 -9.83
CA LEU A 102 10.63 -2.61 -8.96
C LEU A 102 10.12 -1.24 -9.38
N ARG A 103 8.81 -1.14 -9.62
CA ARG A 103 8.16 0.12 -9.95
C ARG A 103 7.55 0.71 -8.69
N PHE A 104 7.93 1.94 -8.38
CA PHE A 104 7.36 2.71 -7.28
C PHE A 104 6.47 3.81 -7.86
N GLU A 105 5.22 3.85 -7.41
CA GLU A 105 4.24 4.84 -7.84
C GLU A 105 3.58 5.51 -6.64
N ILE A 106 3.41 6.83 -6.74
CA ILE A 106 2.55 7.59 -5.84
C ILE A 106 1.15 7.60 -6.46
N TRP A 107 0.13 7.34 -5.64
CA TRP A 107 -1.25 7.33 -6.08
C TRP A 107 -2.00 8.51 -5.48
N GLU A 108 -2.80 9.18 -6.30
CA GLU A 108 -3.60 10.32 -5.86
C GLU A 108 -5.01 9.89 -5.44
N LYS A 109 -5.60 10.70 -4.57
CA LYS A 109 -6.98 10.51 -4.15
C LYS A 109 -7.92 11.04 -5.21
N CYS A 110 -8.88 10.22 -5.62
CA CYS A 110 -9.90 10.61 -6.58
C CYS A 110 -11.22 10.93 -5.87
N ALA A 111 -12.03 11.78 -6.50
CA ALA A 111 -13.29 12.24 -5.91
C ALA A 111 -14.30 11.11 -5.68
N ASP A 112 -14.19 10.01 -6.43
CA ASP A 112 -15.05 8.84 -6.30
C ASP A 112 -14.68 7.91 -5.15
N GLY A 113 -13.65 8.24 -4.36
CA GLY A 113 -13.17 7.44 -3.23
C GLY A 113 -12.11 6.42 -3.59
N SER A 114 -11.65 6.40 -4.82
CA SER A 114 -10.56 5.53 -5.26
C SER A 114 -9.21 6.22 -5.16
N TYR A 115 -8.15 5.42 -5.29
CA TYR A 115 -6.79 5.90 -5.55
C TYR A 115 -6.41 5.52 -6.97
N GLN A 116 -5.72 6.42 -7.66
CA GLN A 116 -5.21 6.17 -9.00
C GLN A 116 -3.79 6.70 -9.11
N PRO A 117 -2.95 6.14 -10.02
CA PRO A 117 -1.60 6.67 -10.22
C PRO A 117 -1.63 8.17 -10.46
N ASP A 118 -0.76 8.90 -9.77
CA ASP A 118 -0.68 10.34 -9.91
C ASP A 118 -0.10 10.69 -11.27
N SER A 119 -0.88 11.36 -12.12
CA SER A 119 -0.46 11.73 -13.46
C SER A 119 0.68 12.76 -13.48
N GLU A 120 0.87 13.51 -12.40
CA GLU A 120 1.92 14.53 -12.29
C GLU A 120 3.22 13.99 -11.69
N THR A 121 3.18 12.78 -11.12
CA THR A 121 4.35 12.14 -10.51
C THR A 121 4.64 10.84 -11.23
N PRO A 122 5.59 10.83 -12.18
CA PRO A 122 5.90 9.62 -12.93
C PRO A 122 6.37 8.48 -12.03
N ALA A 123 6.03 7.25 -12.40
CA ALA A 123 6.56 6.08 -11.75
C ALA A 123 8.09 6.04 -11.86
N ARG A 124 8.75 5.54 -10.82
CA ARG A 124 10.20 5.36 -10.82
C ARG A 124 10.53 3.87 -10.70
N ASN A 125 11.51 3.43 -11.48
CA ASN A 125 11.96 2.05 -11.45
C ASN A 125 13.28 1.96 -10.69
N PHE A 126 13.38 0.94 -9.84
CA PHE A 126 14.57 0.66 -9.05
C PHE A 126 15.01 -0.79 -9.29
N SER A 127 16.32 -1.02 -9.27
CA SER A 127 16.86 -2.38 -9.42
C SER A 127 16.83 -3.17 -8.12
N MET A 128 16.75 -2.50 -6.98
CA MET A 128 16.78 -3.13 -5.66
C MET A 128 15.62 -2.69 -4.79
N LEU A 129 15.09 -3.63 -4.00
CA LEU A 129 13.98 -3.37 -3.09
C LEU A 129 14.31 -2.25 -2.09
N ASP A 130 15.53 -2.22 -1.55
CA ASP A 130 15.93 -1.21 -0.57
C ASP A 130 15.84 0.21 -1.14
N GLU A 131 16.12 0.39 -2.41
CA GLU A 131 15.97 1.70 -3.07
C GLU A 131 14.50 2.14 -3.13
N ALA A 132 13.59 1.21 -3.45
CA ALA A 132 12.16 1.49 -3.48
C ALA A 132 11.63 1.79 -2.07
N VAL A 133 12.11 1.06 -1.06
CA VAL A 133 11.76 1.30 0.35
C VAL A 133 12.18 2.70 0.79
N GLU A 134 13.40 3.11 0.47
CA GLU A 134 13.88 4.47 0.79
C GLU A 134 13.04 5.55 0.09
N ALA A 135 12.69 5.32 -1.17
CA ALA A 135 11.83 6.26 -1.91
C ALA A 135 10.46 6.42 -1.24
N ALA A 136 9.88 5.33 -0.76
CA ALA A 136 8.59 5.37 -0.06
C ALA A 136 8.68 6.15 1.25
N ILE A 137 9.73 5.90 2.03
CA ILE A 137 9.94 6.59 3.31
C ILE A 137 10.19 8.09 3.08
N ASP A 138 11.00 8.43 2.09
CA ASP A 138 11.26 9.83 1.75
C ASP A 138 9.96 10.56 1.36
N GLU A 139 9.05 9.88 0.65
CA GLU A 139 7.76 10.44 0.30
C GLU A 139 6.90 10.76 1.52
N MET A 140 6.90 9.85 2.52
CA MET A 140 6.16 10.07 3.77
C MET A 140 6.67 11.26 4.56
N GLU A 141 7.95 11.59 4.44
CA GLU A 141 8.60 12.68 5.17
C GLU A 141 8.43 14.03 4.51
N LYS A 142 7.93 14.10 3.28
CA LYS A 142 7.68 15.36 2.61
C LYS A 142 6.57 16.14 3.30
N PRO A 143 6.67 17.47 3.42
CA PRO A 143 5.58 18.28 3.94
C PRO A 143 4.36 18.19 3.03
N GLU A 144 3.19 18.34 3.62
CA GLU A 144 1.94 18.39 2.87
C GLU A 144 1.78 19.68 2.10
#